data_964b1b609ae2dbe21ec9ded926fd59ba
#
_entry.id   964b1b609ae2dbe21ec9ded926fd59ba
#
_cell.length_a   1.000
_cell.length_b   1.000
_cell.length_c   1.000
_cell.angle_alpha   90.00
_cell.angle_beta   90.00
_cell.angle_gamma   90.00
#
_symmetry.space_group_name_H-M   'P 1'
#
loop_
_entity.id
_entity.type
_entity.pdbx_description
1 polymer ?
#
loop_
_entity_poly.entity_id
_entity_poly.type
_entity_poly.pdbx_seq_one_letter_code
_entity_poly.pdbx_strand_id
1 'polypeptide(L)'
;KIEPGIDVHVNDMIRGDVVIKSDILDDKVLYKSADELPTYHLANIVDDHLMEITHVIRGEEWLPSAPLHVLLYRAFGWEDTMPRFAHLPLLLKPEGKGKLSKRDGDRLGFPVFPLEWHDPKTGEISSGYRENGYFPEAVVNFLALLGWNPGTEQELFSLDELVNVFDISRCSKAGAKFDYQKGIWFNHEYILRKSDDEIAALFAPIVAS
;
A
#
# COMPACT_ATOMS: atom_id res chain seq x y z
N LYS A 1 10.56 22.73 -18.53
CA LYS A 1 11.59 23.08 -17.52
C LYS A 1 10.92 23.55 -16.26
N ILE A 2 11.45 23.14 -15.11
CA ILE A 2 11.00 23.57 -13.80
C ILE A 2 11.55 24.99 -13.54
N GLU A 3 10.67 25.89 -13.11
CA GLU A 3 11.07 27.24 -12.70
C GLU A 3 11.73 27.18 -11.31
N PRO A 4 12.92 27.78 -11.13
CA PRO A 4 13.56 27.82 -9.81
C PRO A 4 12.89 28.82 -8.87
N GLY A 5 13.14 28.68 -7.56
CA GLY A 5 12.69 29.64 -6.54
C GLY A 5 11.23 29.53 -6.12
N ILE A 6 10.53 28.43 -6.50
CA ILE A 6 9.13 28.19 -6.13
C ILE A 6 9.07 27.22 -4.95
N ASP A 7 8.28 27.56 -3.94
CA ASP A 7 7.89 26.60 -2.90
C ASP A 7 6.68 25.79 -3.40
N VAL A 8 6.92 24.49 -3.61
CA VAL A 8 5.90 23.57 -4.08
C VAL A 8 5.27 22.88 -2.88
N HIS A 9 4.00 23.18 -2.64
CA HIS A 9 3.21 22.60 -1.55
C HIS A 9 2.54 21.30 -2.02
N VAL A 10 2.75 20.24 -1.26
CA VAL A 10 2.04 18.96 -1.41
C VAL A 10 1.19 18.76 -0.16
N ASN A 11 -0.11 18.99 -0.28
CA ASN A 11 -1.05 18.75 0.81
C ASN A 11 -1.34 17.25 0.91
N ASP A 12 -0.62 16.58 1.82
CA ASP A 12 -0.74 15.14 2.02
C ASP A 12 -1.65 14.83 3.21
N MET A 13 -2.60 13.91 3.01
CA MET A 13 -3.60 13.56 4.02
C MET A 13 -2.99 12.94 5.29
N ILE A 14 -1.82 12.32 5.17
CA ILE A 14 -1.11 11.66 6.27
C ILE A 14 0.03 12.54 6.78
N ARG A 15 0.82 13.12 5.87
CA ARG A 15 2.05 13.86 6.18
C ARG A 15 1.80 15.33 6.52
N GLY A 16 0.64 15.86 6.13
CA GLY A 16 0.32 17.28 6.21
C GLY A 16 0.90 18.06 5.02
N ASP A 17 1.12 19.34 5.20
CA ASP A 17 1.72 20.18 4.15
C ASP A 17 3.22 19.93 4.05
N VAL A 18 3.63 19.28 2.97
CA VAL A 18 5.04 19.03 2.65
C VAL A 18 5.50 20.06 1.63
N VAL A 19 6.40 20.96 2.05
CA VAL A 19 6.92 22.03 1.20
C VAL A 19 8.29 21.65 0.68
N ILE A 20 8.44 21.69 -0.64
CA ILE A 20 9.71 21.38 -1.33
C ILE A 20 10.07 22.51 -2.27
N LYS A 21 11.31 23.00 -2.19
CA LYS A 21 11.80 24.02 -3.12
C LYS A 21 12.03 23.44 -4.50
N SER A 22 11.56 24.13 -5.54
CA SER A 22 11.74 23.71 -6.92
C SER A 22 13.20 23.63 -7.35
N ASP A 23 14.09 24.36 -6.67
CA ASP A 23 15.54 24.37 -6.92
C ASP A 23 16.20 23.00 -6.76
N ILE A 24 15.62 22.11 -5.96
CA ILE A 24 16.14 20.75 -5.76
C ILE A 24 15.50 19.71 -6.67
N LEU A 25 14.56 20.13 -7.52
CA LEU A 25 13.87 19.24 -8.45
C LEU A 25 14.59 19.25 -9.80
N ASP A 26 14.89 18.06 -10.32
CA ASP A 26 15.48 17.93 -11.66
C ASP A 26 14.41 17.94 -12.75
N ASP A 27 14.73 18.54 -13.89
CA ASP A 27 13.94 18.34 -15.11
C ASP A 27 13.91 16.86 -15.47
N LYS A 28 12.73 16.32 -15.70
CA LYS A 28 12.54 14.90 -16.04
C LYS A 28 12.11 14.73 -17.50
N VAL A 29 12.57 13.66 -18.12
CA VAL A 29 12.04 13.23 -19.41
C VAL A 29 10.62 12.73 -19.18
N LEU A 30 9.64 13.37 -19.77
CA LEU A 30 8.22 13.04 -19.64
C LEU A 30 7.73 12.11 -20.77
N TYR A 31 8.35 12.20 -21.94
CA TYR A 31 8.00 11.41 -23.12
C TYR A 31 9.26 10.92 -23.82
N LYS A 32 9.30 9.63 -24.14
CA LYS A 32 10.39 9.00 -24.87
C LYS A 32 10.01 8.91 -26.34
N SER A 33 10.56 9.81 -27.16
CA SER A 33 10.26 9.85 -28.59
C SER A 33 10.71 8.59 -29.35
N ALA A 34 11.73 7.88 -28.86
CA ALA A 34 12.19 6.64 -29.49
C ALA A 34 11.21 5.48 -29.33
N ASP A 35 10.51 5.42 -28.19
CA ASP A 35 9.56 4.38 -27.86
C ASP A 35 8.11 4.82 -28.12
N GLU A 36 7.90 6.10 -28.41
CA GLU A 36 6.60 6.77 -28.51
C GLU A 36 5.72 6.56 -27.25
N LEU A 37 6.36 6.49 -26.07
CA LEU A 37 5.72 6.21 -24.80
C LEU A 37 5.99 7.32 -23.76
N PRO A 38 4.99 7.68 -22.95
CA PRO A 38 5.20 8.54 -21.80
C PRO A 38 6.05 7.83 -20.74
N THR A 39 6.79 8.60 -19.95
CA THR A 39 7.38 8.08 -18.72
C THR A 39 6.30 8.01 -17.64
N TYR A 40 6.59 7.31 -16.53
CA TYR A 40 5.68 7.14 -15.41
C TYR A 40 5.03 8.46 -14.95
N HIS A 41 5.83 9.51 -14.79
CA HIS A 41 5.31 10.79 -14.26
C HIS A 41 4.24 11.42 -15.14
N LEU A 42 4.42 11.39 -16.47
CA LEU A 42 3.41 11.89 -17.39
C LEU A 42 2.21 10.97 -17.48
N ALA A 43 2.44 9.66 -17.65
CA ALA A 43 1.38 8.67 -17.75
C ALA A 43 0.46 8.71 -16.51
N ASN A 44 1.03 8.71 -15.31
CA ASN A 44 0.28 8.74 -14.06
C ASN A 44 -0.65 9.97 -13.96
N ILE A 45 -0.14 11.18 -14.26
CA ILE A 45 -0.92 12.42 -14.19
C ILE A 45 -2.08 12.42 -15.21
N VAL A 46 -1.81 11.95 -16.43
CA VAL A 46 -2.83 11.89 -17.48
C VAL A 46 -3.90 10.86 -17.17
N ASP A 47 -3.49 9.67 -16.73
CA ASP A 47 -4.42 8.61 -16.36
C ASP A 47 -5.27 9.01 -15.15
N ASP A 48 -4.67 9.55 -14.10
CA ASP A 48 -5.38 10.03 -12.91
C ASP A 48 -6.42 11.11 -13.27
N HIS A 49 -6.07 12.05 -14.14
CA HIS A 49 -6.98 13.11 -14.59
C HIS A 49 -8.13 12.54 -15.43
N LEU A 50 -7.82 11.73 -16.47
CA LEU A 50 -8.84 11.19 -17.38
C LEU A 50 -9.74 10.15 -16.72
N MET A 51 -9.24 9.43 -15.71
CA MET A 51 -10.02 8.47 -14.93
C MET A 51 -10.73 9.11 -13.73
N GLU A 52 -10.63 10.42 -13.58
CA GLU A 52 -11.27 11.17 -12.48
C GLU A 52 -10.87 10.65 -11.08
N ILE A 53 -9.60 10.28 -10.92
CA ILE A 53 -9.07 9.80 -9.64
C ILE A 53 -9.13 10.91 -8.60
N THR A 54 -9.80 10.66 -7.50
CA THR A 54 -9.98 11.63 -6.41
C THR A 54 -8.90 11.55 -5.33
N HIS A 55 -8.30 10.38 -5.15
CA HIS A 55 -7.31 10.11 -4.10
C HIS A 55 -6.19 9.23 -4.64
N VAL A 56 -4.94 9.68 -4.51
CA VAL A 56 -3.73 8.89 -4.79
C VAL A 56 -3.16 8.39 -3.48
N ILE A 57 -3.35 7.10 -3.18
CA ILE A 57 -2.85 6.44 -1.98
C ILE A 57 -1.70 5.52 -2.39
N ARG A 58 -0.49 5.78 -1.89
CA ARG A 58 0.71 5.04 -2.28
C ARG A 58 1.77 5.05 -1.18
N GLY A 59 2.83 4.26 -1.31
CA GLY A 59 3.92 4.24 -0.34
C GLY A 59 4.73 5.54 -0.32
N GLU A 60 5.30 5.89 0.81
CA GLU A 60 6.06 7.13 1.02
C GLU A 60 7.33 7.24 0.17
N GLU A 61 7.80 6.15 -0.42
CA GLU A 61 8.90 6.17 -1.39
C GLU A 61 8.59 7.04 -2.63
N TRP A 62 7.32 7.31 -2.88
CA TRP A 62 6.86 8.17 -3.97
C TRP A 62 6.67 9.64 -3.57
N LEU A 63 6.79 9.95 -2.27
CA LEU A 63 6.67 11.33 -1.78
C LEU A 63 7.64 12.31 -2.46
N PRO A 64 8.92 11.94 -2.75
CA PRO A 64 9.83 12.82 -3.49
C PRO A 64 9.38 13.15 -4.91
N SER A 65 8.49 12.36 -5.50
CA SER A 65 7.92 12.63 -6.84
C SER A 65 6.68 13.51 -6.80
N ALA A 66 6.03 13.65 -5.65
CA ALA A 66 4.78 14.38 -5.52
C ALA A 66 4.89 15.87 -5.94
N PRO A 67 5.97 16.62 -5.63
CA PRO A 67 6.12 17.99 -6.08
C PRO A 67 6.15 18.11 -7.61
N LEU A 68 6.80 17.18 -8.30
CA LEU A 68 6.79 17.13 -9.76
C LEU A 68 5.37 16.90 -10.30
N HIS A 69 4.60 16.04 -9.65
CA HIS A 69 3.20 15.79 -10.03
C HIS A 69 2.35 17.05 -9.85
N VAL A 70 2.49 17.77 -8.74
CA VAL A 70 1.81 19.05 -8.51
C VAL A 70 2.16 20.07 -9.62
N LEU A 71 3.43 20.17 -9.97
CA LEU A 71 3.87 21.07 -11.05
C LEU A 71 3.31 20.66 -12.42
N LEU A 72 3.16 19.35 -12.67
CA LEU A 72 2.54 18.87 -13.92
C LEU A 72 1.04 19.19 -13.97
N TYR A 73 0.28 19.00 -12.88
CA TYR A 73 -1.12 19.42 -12.80
C TYR A 73 -1.28 20.91 -13.08
N ARG A 74 -0.40 21.76 -12.53
CA ARG A 74 -0.36 23.20 -12.82
C ARG A 74 -0.07 23.49 -14.28
N ALA A 75 0.95 22.83 -14.84
CA ALA A 75 1.36 23.04 -16.24
C ALA A 75 0.27 22.64 -17.24
N PHE A 76 -0.57 21.66 -16.91
CA PHE A 76 -1.73 21.27 -17.72
C PHE A 76 -2.98 22.11 -17.45
N GLY A 77 -2.98 22.99 -16.44
CA GLY A 77 -4.18 23.74 -16.02
C GLY A 77 -5.24 22.85 -15.35
N TRP A 78 -4.82 21.77 -14.71
CA TRP A 78 -5.68 20.76 -14.07
C TRP A 78 -5.66 20.85 -12.53
N GLU A 79 -5.32 22.00 -11.97
CA GLU A 79 -5.21 22.16 -10.51
C GLU A 79 -6.53 21.84 -9.79
N ASP A 80 -7.67 22.23 -10.38
CA ASP A 80 -8.99 22.00 -9.82
C ASP A 80 -9.40 20.52 -9.78
N THR A 81 -8.77 19.68 -10.60
CA THR A 81 -9.01 18.24 -10.68
C THR A 81 -7.88 17.42 -10.08
N MET A 82 -6.89 18.07 -9.47
CA MET A 82 -5.77 17.39 -8.86
C MET A 82 -6.24 16.51 -7.69
N PRO A 83 -5.90 15.21 -7.66
CA PRO A 83 -6.28 14.31 -6.59
C PRO A 83 -5.66 14.71 -5.26
N ARG A 84 -6.28 14.30 -4.16
CA ARG A 84 -5.68 14.37 -2.84
C ARG A 84 -4.62 13.28 -2.71
N PHE A 85 -3.47 13.60 -2.12
CA PHE A 85 -2.38 12.66 -1.92
C PHE A 85 -2.38 12.09 -0.51
N ALA A 86 -2.04 10.81 -0.39
CA ALA A 86 -1.82 10.14 0.89
C ALA A 86 -0.62 9.18 0.76
N HIS A 87 0.49 9.52 1.40
CA HIS A 87 1.70 8.71 1.37
C HIS A 87 1.79 7.84 2.63
N LEU A 88 1.47 6.56 2.46
CA LEU A 88 1.50 5.55 3.53
C LEU A 88 2.93 5.28 4.00
N PRO A 89 3.12 4.94 5.29
CA PRO A 89 4.43 4.59 5.82
C PRO A 89 4.97 3.31 5.18
N LEU A 90 6.30 3.19 5.16
CA LEU A 90 6.95 1.96 4.72
C LEU A 90 6.64 0.80 5.68
N LEU A 91 6.47 -0.39 5.12
CA LEU A 91 6.55 -1.61 5.90
C LEU A 91 8.01 -1.94 6.15
N LEU A 92 8.36 -2.06 7.42
CA LEU A 92 9.71 -2.34 7.88
C LEU A 92 9.87 -3.81 8.20
N LYS A 93 11.10 -4.31 8.10
CA LYS A 93 11.45 -5.67 8.51
C LYS A 93 11.07 -5.91 9.97
N PRO A 94 10.63 -7.13 10.34
CA PRO A 94 10.33 -7.48 11.72
C PRO A 94 11.56 -7.30 12.61
N GLU A 95 12.74 -7.64 12.09
CA GLU A 95 14.02 -7.51 12.77
C GLU A 95 14.95 -6.58 12.00
N GLY A 96 15.72 -5.79 12.74
CA GLY A 96 16.70 -4.86 12.18
C GLY A 96 16.09 -3.58 11.64
N LYS A 97 16.79 -2.96 10.68
CA LYS A 97 16.41 -1.71 10.02
C LYS A 97 16.19 -1.94 8.52
N GLY A 98 15.27 -1.19 7.95
CA GLY A 98 15.06 -1.11 6.51
C GLY A 98 13.69 -1.60 6.04
N LYS A 99 13.39 -1.27 4.79
CA LYS A 99 12.13 -1.61 4.12
C LYS A 99 12.02 -3.13 3.95
N LEU A 100 10.82 -3.65 4.23
CA LEU A 100 10.45 -5.03 3.92
C LEU A 100 10.44 -5.23 2.40
N SER A 101 11.02 -6.34 1.96
CA SER A 101 11.03 -6.75 0.56
C SER A 101 10.37 -8.11 0.36
N LYS A 102 9.97 -8.44 -0.87
CA LYS A 102 9.42 -9.76 -1.21
C LYS A 102 10.34 -10.90 -0.81
N ARG A 103 11.67 -10.74 -1.00
CA ARG A 103 12.69 -11.73 -0.62
C ARG A 103 12.78 -11.97 0.89
N ASP A 104 12.34 -11.01 1.70
CA ASP A 104 12.29 -11.20 3.15
C ASP A 104 11.20 -12.18 3.55
N GLY A 105 10.08 -12.26 2.81
CA GLY A 105 9.02 -13.25 3.01
C GLY A 105 9.56 -14.68 2.86
N ASP A 106 10.23 -14.98 1.76
CA ASP A 106 10.83 -16.30 1.51
C ASP A 106 11.84 -16.67 2.58
N ARG A 107 12.71 -15.72 2.97
CA ARG A 107 13.75 -15.93 3.99
C ARG A 107 13.19 -16.12 5.40
N LEU A 108 12.11 -15.46 5.73
CA LEU A 108 11.51 -15.45 7.08
C LEU A 108 10.31 -16.40 7.20
N GLY A 109 9.91 -17.03 6.09
CA GLY A 109 8.87 -18.05 6.07
C GLY A 109 7.44 -17.53 6.21
N PHE A 110 7.15 -16.33 5.71
CA PHE A 110 5.79 -15.81 5.66
C PHE A 110 5.35 -15.50 4.22
N PRO A 111 4.05 -15.66 3.89
CA PRO A 111 3.54 -15.39 2.55
C PRO A 111 3.62 -13.90 2.20
N VAL A 112 3.88 -13.61 0.92
CA VAL A 112 3.89 -12.24 0.38
C VAL A 112 2.67 -12.00 -0.51
N PHE A 113 2.18 -13.05 -1.17
CA PHE A 113 1.05 -12.98 -2.09
C PHE A 113 -0.24 -13.45 -1.42
N PRO A 114 -1.41 -12.93 -1.82
CA PRO A 114 -2.70 -13.43 -1.33
C PRO A 114 -2.94 -14.90 -1.70
N LEU A 115 -2.54 -15.27 -2.91
CA LEU A 115 -2.67 -16.60 -3.50
C LEU A 115 -1.30 -17.10 -3.93
N GLU A 116 -1.18 -18.42 -4.15
CA GLU A 116 0.01 -19.00 -4.75
C GLU A 116 0.36 -18.30 -6.06
N TRP A 117 1.61 -17.93 -6.20
CA TRP A 117 2.15 -17.24 -7.35
C TRP A 117 3.18 -18.10 -8.07
N HIS A 118 2.95 -18.29 -9.37
CA HIS A 118 3.91 -18.94 -10.27
C HIS A 118 4.62 -17.85 -11.08
N ASP A 119 5.92 -17.69 -10.88
CA ASP A 119 6.69 -16.72 -11.66
C ASP A 119 6.80 -17.17 -13.11
N PRO A 120 6.27 -16.40 -14.08
CA PRO A 120 6.25 -16.82 -15.48
C PRO A 120 7.63 -16.83 -16.14
N LYS A 121 8.64 -16.21 -15.51
CA LYS A 121 10.00 -16.13 -16.06
C LYS A 121 10.94 -17.17 -15.47
N THR A 122 10.84 -17.42 -14.16
CA THR A 122 11.74 -18.33 -13.44
C THR A 122 11.13 -19.69 -13.19
N GLY A 123 9.78 -19.80 -13.23
CA GLY A 123 9.05 -21.01 -12.85
C GLY A 123 9.00 -21.23 -11.33
N GLU A 124 9.53 -20.29 -10.52
CA GLU A 124 9.46 -20.38 -9.06
C GLU A 124 8.02 -20.27 -8.57
N ILE A 125 7.69 -21.07 -7.56
CA ILE A 125 6.37 -21.08 -6.92
C ILE A 125 6.51 -20.45 -5.54
N SER A 126 5.75 -19.40 -5.29
CA SER A 126 5.63 -18.75 -3.98
C SER A 126 4.24 -19.05 -3.40
N SER A 127 4.19 -19.66 -2.23
CA SER A 127 2.93 -19.96 -1.56
C SER A 127 2.24 -18.66 -1.09
N GLY A 128 0.91 -18.62 -1.24
CA GLY A 128 0.08 -17.48 -0.82
C GLY A 128 -0.45 -17.60 0.60
N TYR A 129 -1.07 -16.52 1.11
CA TYR A 129 -1.74 -16.53 2.41
C TYR A 129 -2.82 -17.60 2.48
N ARG A 130 -3.62 -17.77 1.41
CA ARG A 130 -4.67 -18.78 1.35
C ARG A 130 -4.11 -20.19 1.48
N GLU A 131 -3.06 -20.53 0.77
CA GLU A 131 -2.41 -21.85 0.77
C GLU A 131 -1.73 -22.14 2.12
N ASN A 132 -1.36 -21.10 2.87
CA ASN A 132 -0.87 -21.21 4.24
C ASN A 132 -1.98 -21.19 5.30
N GLY A 133 -3.25 -21.30 4.89
CA GLY A 133 -4.39 -21.45 5.81
C GLY A 133 -4.84 -20.15 6.47
N TYR A 134 -4.49 -18.99 5.94
CA TYR A 134 -5.00 -17.72 6.45
C TYR A 134 -6.40 -17.42 5.89
N PHE A 135 -7.28 -16.96 6.76
CA PHE A 135 -8.59 -16.44 6.36
C PHE A 135 -8.48 -15.02 5.79
N PRO A 136 -9.24 -14.71 4.73
CA PRO A 136 -9.22 -13.38 4.14
C PRO A 136 -9.49 -12.26 5.15
N GLU A 137 -10.47 -12.44 6.02
CA GLU A 137 -10.84 -11.48 7.06
C GLU A 137 -9.70 -11.26 8.07
N ALA A 138 -8.94 -12.30 8.42
CA ALA A 138 -7.79 -12.19 9.30
C ALA A 138 -6.65 -11.39 8.65
N VAL A 139 -6.39 -11.65 7.36
CA VAL A 139 -5.37 -10.92 6.59
C VAL A 139 -5.76 -9.45 6.44
N VAL A 140 -7.01 -9.16 6.09
CA VAL A 140 -7.51 -7.77 5.97
C VAL A 140 -7.38 -7.03 7.29
N ASN A 141 -7.79 -7.63 8.41
CA ASN A 141 -7.68 -7.00 9.73
C ASN A 141 -6.22 -6.77 10.14
N PHE A 142 -5.35 -7.74 9.93
CA PHE A 142 -3.91 -7.62 10.17
C PHE A 142 -3.29 -6.48 9.35
N LEU A 143 -3.56 -6.43 8.05
CA LEU A 143 -3.05 -5.40 7.16
C LEU A 143 -3.60 -4.01 7.50
N ALA A 144 -4.87 -3.91 7.91
CA ALA A 144 -5.47 -2.63 8.30
C ALA A 144 -4.73 -1.98 9.47
N LEU A 145 -4.26 -2.77 10.45
CA LEU A 145 -3.53 -2.25 11.61
C LEU A 145 -2.03 -2.03 11.34
N LEU A 146 -1.53 -2.36 10.16
CA LEU A 146 -0.17 -2.04 9.76
C LEU A 146 -0.04 -0.56 9.38
N GLY A 147 0.34 0.26 10.37
CA GLY A 147 0.54 1.69 10.17
C GLY A 147 -0.72 2.54 10.30
N TRP A 148 -1.83 1.96 10.75
CA TRP A 148 -3.05 2.67 11.10
C TRP A 148 -3.50 2.27 12.51
N ASN A 149 -4.21 3.16 13.22
CA ASN A 149 -4.73 2.92 14.55
C ASN A 149 -6.16 3.48 14.70
N PRO A 150 -7.14 2.68 15.15
CA PRO A 150 -8.52 3.13 15.34
C PRO A 150 -8.70 4.16 16.48
N GLY A 151 -7.68 4.35 17.31
CA GLY A 151 -7.74 5.21 18.49
C GLY A 151 -8.41 4.55 19.69
N THR A 152 -8.62 3.23 19.64
CA THR A 152 -9.15 2.37 20.70
C THR A 152 -8.21 1.20 20.92
N GLU A 153 -8.48 0.38 21.93
CA GLU A 153 -7.75 -0.86 22.21
C GLU A 153 -8.30 -2.06 21.40
N GLN A 154 -9.35 -1.85 20.61
CA GLN A 154 -9.91 -2.92 19.77
C GLN A 154 -8.92 -3.29 18.66
N GLU A 155 -8.66 -4.59 18.52
CA GLU A 155 -7.77 -5.13 17.49
C GLU A 155 -8.52 -5.99 16.47
N LEU A 156 -9.63 -6.62 16.85
CA LEU A 156 -10.40 -7.53 15.99
C LEU A 156 -11.63 -6.82 15.43
N PHE A 157 -11.66 -6.69 14.11
CA PHE A 157 -12.69 -5.97 13.36
C PHE A 157 -13.21 -6.82 12.21
N SER A 158 -14.52 -6.87 12.05
CA SER A 158 -15.11 -7.24 10.76
C SER A 158 -14.77 -6.19 9.68
N LEU A 159 -14.95 -6.54 8.42
CA LEU A 159 -14.75 -5.58 7.32
C LEU A 159 -15.69 -4.38 7.45
N ASP A 160 -16.95 -4.60 7.82
CA ASP A 160 -17.95 -3.53 8.01
C ASP A 160 -17.55 -2.60 9.17
N GLU A 161 -17.04 -3.14 10.27
CA GLU A 161 -16.51 -2.32 11.37
C GLU A 161 -15.30 -1.51 10.90
N LEU A 162 -14.36 -2.10 10.15
CA LEU A 162 -13.21 -1.38 9.59
C LEU A 162 -13.67 -0.23 8.67
N VAL A 163 -14.63 -0.48 7.78
CA VAL A 163 -15.18 0.56 6.89
C VAL A 163 -15.77 1.72 7.68
N ASN A 164 -16.44 1.44 8.79
CA ASN A 164 -17.08 2.47 9.61
C ASN A 164 -16.10 3.28 10.47
N VAL A 165 -14.97 2.70 10.88
CA VAL A 165 -14.01 3.38 11.77
C VAL A 165 -12.77 3.90 11.06
N PHE A 166 -12.54 3.49 9.82
CA PHE A 166 -11.33 3.86 9.07
C PHE A 166 -11.31 5.35 8.77
N ASP A 167 -10.21 5.99 9.17
CA ASP A 167 -9.88 7.38 8.85
C ASP A 167 -8.41 7.43 8.44
N ILE A 168 -8.15 7.84 7.21
CA ILE A 168 -6.79 7.90 6.65
C ILE A 168 -5.88 8.87 7.41
N SER A 169 -6.45 9.88 8.07
CA SER A 169 -5.69 10.83 8.89
C SER A 169 -5.05 10.18 10.12
N ARG A 170 -5.52 9.00 10.51
CA ARG A 170 -4.96 8.19 11.61
C ARG A 170 -3.85 7.24 11.17
N CYS A 171 -3.46 7.26 9.89
CA CYS A 171 -2.29 6.54 9.44
C CYS A 171 -1.02 7.13 10.08
N SER A 172 -0.13 6.26 10.53
CA SER A 172 1.14 6.65 11.13
C SER A 172 2.05 7.34 10.10
N LYS A 173 2.82 8.32 10.54
CA LYS A 173 3.92 8.89 9.74
C LYS A 173 5.19 8.05 9.82
N ALA A 174 5.31 7.22 10.85
CA ALA A 174 6.46 6.35 11.04
C ALA A 174 6.24 5.00 10.37
N GLY A 175 7.32 4.37 9.88
CA GLY A 175 7.25 3.04 9.30
C GLY A 175 6.69 2.00 10.27
N ALA A 176 5.87 1.09 9.76
CA ALA A 176 5.25 0.02 10.52
C ALA A 176 6.07 -1.27 10.42
N LYS A 177 6.43 -1.87 11.56
CA LYS A 177 7.09 -3.17 11.57
C LYS A 177 6.10 -4.25 11.17
N PHE A 178 6.50 -5.08 10.21
CA PHE A 178 5.70 -6.24 9.78
C PHE A 178 5.95 -7.40 10.73
N ASP A 179 5.08 -7.52 11.73
CA ASP A 179 5.11 -8.62 12.69
C ASP A 179 4.24 -9.78 12.19
N TYR A 180 4.86 -10.77 11.53
CA TYR A 180 4.13 -11.92 11.00
C TYR A 180 3.57 -12.83 12.12
N GLN A 181 4.13 -12.83 13.32
CA GLN A 181 3.58 -13.54 14.46
C GLN A 181 2.22 -12.94 14.87
N LYS A 182 2.10 -11.62 14.78
CA LYS A 182 0.82 -10.95 14.97
C LYS A 182 -0.19 -11.37 13.88
N GLY A 183 0.25 -11.56 12.64
CA GLY A 183 -0.59 -12.12 11.56
C GLY A 183 -1.10 -13.54 11.88
N ILE A 184 -0.25 -14.41 12.42
CA ILE A 184 -0.65 -15.75 12.89
C ILE A 184 -1.67 -15.65 14.02
N TRP A 185 -1.44 -14.76 14.98
CA TRP A 185 -2.37 -14.51 16.08
C TRP A 185 -3.75 -14.06 15.56
N PHE A 186 -3.80 -13.12 14.63
CA PHE A 186 -5.06 -12.72 14.01
C PHE A 186 -5.79 -13.92 13.39
N ASN A 187 -5.07 -14.73 12.61
CA ASN A 187 -5.69 -15.90 11.98
C ASN A 187 -6.26 -16.89 13.00
N HIS A 188 -5.53 -17.12 14.08
CA HIS A 188 -5.99 -17.96 15.20
C HIS A 188 -7.28 -17.41 15.84
N GLU A 189 -7.35 -16.10 16.12
CA GLU A 189 -8.55 -15.48 16.70
C GLU A 189 -9.78 -15.60 15.78
N TYR A 190 -9.59 -15.51 14.47
CA TYR A 190 -10.67 -15.72 13.50
C TYR A 190 -11.08 -17.18 13.38
N ILE A 191 -10.18 -18.15 13.56
CA ILE A 191 -10.52 -19.57 13.64
C ILE A 191 -11.41 -19.82 14.86
N LEU A 192 -11.07 -19.29 16.02
CA LEU A 192 -11.84 -19.48 17.25
C LEU A 192 -13.26 -18.90 17.20
N ARG A 193 -13.52 -18.00 16.26
CA ARG A 193 -14.85 -17.40 16.06
C ARG A 193 -15.75 -18.18 15.11
N LYS A 194 -15.20 -19.18 14.42
CA LYS A 194 -15.99 -20.03 13.51
C LYS A 194 -16.70 -21.13 14.29
N SER A 195 -17.89 -21.48 13.82
CA SER A 195 -18.63 -22.63 14.34
C SER A 195 -17.98 -23.96 13.94
N ASP A 196 -18.29 -25.02 14.65
CA ASP A 196 -17.82 -26.38 14.35
C ASP A 196 -18.20 -26.80 12.93
N ASP A 197 -19.40 -26.43 12.46
CA ASP A 197 -19.87 -26.71 11.10
C ASP A 197 -19.06 -25.98 10.03
N GLU A 198 -18.71 -24.71 10.27
CA GLU A 198 -17.84 -23.92 9.36
C GLU A 198 -16.43 -24.53 9.31
N ILE A 199 -15.89 -24.91 10.46
CA ILE A 199 -14.59 -25.59 10.56
C ILE A 199 -14.63 -26.92 9.82
N ALA A 200 -15.65 -27.74 10.05
CA ALA A 200 -15.83 -29.04 9.38
C ALA A 200 -15.90 -28.87 7.85
N ALA A 201 -16.65 -27.88 7.37
CA ALA A 201 -16.75 -27.58 5.93
C ALA A 201 -15.41 -27.18 5.30
N LEU A 202 -14.55 -26.48 6.04
CA LEU A 202 -13.21 -26.07 5.57
C LEU A 202 -12.24 -27.26 5.51
N PHE A 203 -12.33 -28.20 6.46
CA PHE A 203 -11.46 -29.37 6.50
C PHE A 203 -11.91 -30.51 5.60
N ALA A 204 -13.21 -30.64 5.31
CA ALA A 204 -13.75 -31.73 4.51
C ALA A 204 -13.02 -31.96 3.16
N PRO A 205 -12.69 -30.96 2.36
CA PRO A 205 -11.95 -31.17 1.11
C PRO A 205 -10.52 -31.69 1.32
N ILE A 206 -9.89 -31.33 2.44
CA ILE A 206 -8.50 -31.71 2.75
C ILE A 206 -8.44 -33.18 3.22
N VAL A 207 -9.46 -33.60 3.95
CA VAL A 207 -9.54 -34.98 4.47
C VAL A 207 -10.03 -35.98 3.42
N ALA A 208 -10.76 -35.49 2.40
CA ALA A 208 -11.28 -36.28 1.31
C ALA A 208 -10.30 -36.48 0.13
N SER A 209 -9.17 -35.79 0.13
CA SER A 209 -8.08 -35.90 -0.85
C SER A 209 -7.05 -36.93 -0.41
#